data_bb09707b7b09a31e092ad6aa62fab55c
#
_entry.id   bb09707b7b09a31e092ad6aa62fab55c
#
_cell.length_a   1.000
_cell.length_b   1.000
_cell.length_c   1.000
_cell.angle_alpha   90.00
_cell.angle_beta   90.00
_cell.angle_gamma   90.00
#
_symmetry.space_group_name_H-M   'P 1'
#
loop_
_entity.id
_entity.type
_entity.pdbx_description
1 polymer ?
#
loop_
_entity_poly.entity_id
_entity_poly.type
_entity_poly.pdbx_seq_one_letter_code
_entity_poly.pdbx_strand_id
1 'polypeptide(L)'
;VENGTIILIGATTENPYFEVNSALLSRSMIFELKALDEDDVIAILRRAVDKVLIKEAGLNLSIDDDAIEVLASYSGGDGRKALNALDLAVLTTATDEDGSIRITVADAKESIQNKTSYYDKKGDKHYDIISAFIKSLRGSDPDAALLWLAKMIKSGEDPKFIARRLIISASEDVGNADPNALNIAV
;
A
#
# COMPACT_ATOMS: atom_id res chain seq x y z
N VAL A 1 13.21 30.52 -10.23
CA VAL A 1 11.87 30.20 -10.70
C VAL A 1 11.21 31.41 -11.35
N GLU A 2 11.22 32.60 -10.70
CA GLU A 2 10.55 33.80 -11.23
C GLU A 2 11.08 34.25 -12.61
N ASN A 3 12.34 34.05 -12.89
CA ASN A 3 12.97 34.46 -14.16
C ASN A 3 12.84 33.40 -15.26
N GLY A 4 12.07 32.34 -15.07
CA GLY A 4 11.90 31.28 -16.07
C GLY A 4 13.14 30.41 -16.32
N THR A 5 14.21 30.59 -15.54
CA THR A 5 15.46 29.83 -15.69
C THR A 5 15.31 28.37 -15.24
N ILE A 6 14.39 28.11 -14.30
CA ILE A 6 14.13 26.78 -13.74
C ILE A 6 12.62 26.55 -13.72
N ILE A 7 12.20 25.39 -14.23
CA ILE A 7 10.82 24.88 -14.09
C ILE A 7 10.81 23.93 -12.89
N LEU A 8 9.98 24.26 -11.89
CA LEU A 8 9.78 23.42 -10.71
C LEU A 8 8.51 22.60 -10.88
N ILE A 9 8.61 21.29 -10.80
CA ILE A 9 7.48 20.35 -10.76
C ILE A 9 7.57 19.61 -9.43
N GLY A 10 6.57 19.83 -8.57
CA GLY A 10 6.44 19.11 -7.29
C GLY A 10 5.22 18.22 -7.30
N ALA A 11 5.32 17.04 -6.68
CA ALA A 11 4.18 16.15 -6.44
C ALA A 11 4.08 15.85 -4.95
N THR A 12 2.87 15.87 -4.42
CA THR A 12 2.58 15.56 -3.03
C THR A 12 1.23 14.86 -2.92
N THR A 13 1.07 14.02 -1.92
CA THR A 13 -0.21 13.44 -1.51
C THR A 13 -0.95 14.30 -0.50
N GLU A 14 -0.26 15.29 0.08
CA GLU A 14 -0.81 16.23 1.05
C GLU A 14 -1.51 17.40 0.36
N ASN A 15 -2.36 18.09 1.11
CA ASN A 15 -3.03 19.27 0.59
C ASN A 15 -2.03 20.44 0.42
N PRO A 16 -1.72 20.84 -0.84
CA PRO A 16 -0.68 21.84 -1.11
C PRO A 16 -0.97 23.20 -0.49
N TYR A 17 -2.22 23.54 -0.20
CA TYR A 17 -2.58 24.81 0.42
C TYR A 17 -2.14 24.92 1.88
N PHE A 18 -1.87 23.78 2.54
CA PHE A 18 -1.36 23.77 3.91
C PHE A 18 0.14 23.51 3.99
N GLU A 19 0.68 22.72 3.05
CA GLU A 19 2.08 22.27 3.13
C GLU A 19 3.06 23.12 2.32
N VAL A 20 2.58 23.77 1.26
CA VAL A 20 3.45 24.57 0.38
C VAL A 20 3.39 26.04 0.75
N ASN A 21 4.56 26.68 0.79
CA ASN A 21 4.67 28.10 1.06
C ASN A 21 3.77 28.92 0.11
N SER A 22 2.98 29.85 0.65
CA SER A 22 2.03 30.68 -0.09
C SER A 22 2.68 31.47 -1.25
N ALA A 23 3.95 31.88 -1.11
CA ALA A 23 4.68 32.56 -2.15
C ALA A 23 4.97 31.66 -3.37
N LEU A 24 5.14 30.36 -3.17
CA LEU A 24 5.26 29.38 -4.24
C LEU A 24 3.89 29.06 -4.85
N LEU A 25 2.86 28.92 -4.03
CA LEU A 25 1.51 28.64 -4.49
C LEU A 25 0.99 29.74 -5.43
N SER A 26 1.22 31.00 -5.08
CA SER A 26 0.77 32.13 -5.90
C SER A 26 1.40 32.20 -7.29
N ARG A 27 2.50 31.46 -7.51
CA ARG A 27 3.28 31.39 -8.76
C ARG A 27 3.24 30.02 -9.42
N SER A 28 2.44 29.11 -8.91
CA SER A 28 2.36 27.71 -9.35
C SER A 28 0.96 27.39 -9.86
N MET A 29 0.89 26.52 -10.85
CA MET A 29 -0.38 25.90 -11.25
C MET A 29 -0.54 24.59 -10.48
N ILE A 30 -1.69 24.42 -9.84
CA ILE A 30 -2.03 23.21 -9.09
C ILE A 30 -2.88 22.33 -10.00
N PHE A 31 -2.45 21.08 -10.14
CA PHE A 31 -3.19 20.03 -10.84
C PHE A 31 -3.56 18.95 -9.83
N GLU A 32 -4.84 18.79 -9.56
CA GLU A 32 -5.34 17.71 -8.73
C GLU A 32 -5.45 16.43 -9.57
N LEU A 33 -4.73 15.39 -9.18
CA LEU A 33 -4.82 14.06 -9.77
C LEU A 33 -5.89 13.28 -9.01
N LYS A 34 -6.90 12.81 -9.74
CA LYS A 34 -7.93 11.93 -9.18
C LYS A 34 -7.42 10.49 -9.12
N ALA A 35 -7.99 9.71 -8.20
CA ALA A 35 -7.80 8.26 -8.20
C ALA A 35 -8.27 7.69 -9.55
N LEU A 36 -7.57 6.66 -10.02
CA LEU A 36 -7.96 5.93 -11.21
C LEU A 36 -9.28 5.18 -10.93
N ASP A 37 -10.16 5.14 -11.91
CA ASP A 37 -11.30 4.22 -11.87
C ASP A 37 -10.92 2.81 -12.32
N GLU A 38 -11.84 1.88 -12.25
CA GLU A 38 -11.60 0.48 -12.58
C GLU A 38 -11.25 0.30 -14.06
N ASP A 39 -11.90 1.05 -14.96
CA ASP A 39 -11.65 1.01 -16.39
C ASP A 39 -10.27 1.54 -16.74
N ASP A 40 -9.80 2.60 -16.06
CA ASP A 40 -8.45 3.13 -16.19
C ASP A 40 -7.41 2.08 -15.81
N VAL A 41 -7.65 1.35 -14.70
CA VAL A 41 -6.74 0.30 -14.23
C VAL A 41 -6.74 -0.89 -15.21
N ILE A 42 -7.89 -1.29 -15.72
CA ILE A 42 -7.99 -2.32 -16.76
C ILE A 42 -7.18 -1.92 -17.99
N ALA A 43 -7.31 -0.67 -18.45
CA ALA A 43 -6.54 -0.17 -19.58
C ALA A 43 -5.02 -0.22 -19.32
N ILE A 44 -4.58 0.11 -18.10
CA ILE A 44 -3.17 0.01 -17.68
C ILE A 44 -2.69 -1.44 -17.73
N LEU A 45 -3.47 -2.38 -17.17
CA LEU A 45 -3.12 -3.81 -17.15
C LEU A 45 -3.03 -4.38 -18.57
N ARG A 46 -4.03 -4.14 -19.43
CA ARG A 46 -4.00 -4.57 -20.83
C ARG A 46 -2.77 -4.02 -21.58
N ARG A 47 -2.49 -2.74 -21.39
CA ARG A 47 -1.30 -2.12 -21.99
C ARG A 47 0.00 -2.74 -21.50
N ALA A 48 0.10 -3.11 -20.22
CA ALA A 48 1.26 -3.80 -19.66
C ALA A 48 1.43 -5.18 -20.27
N VAL A 49 0.37 -5.97 -20.39
CA VAL A 49 0.38 -7.27 -21.03
C VAL A 49 0.84 -7.15 -22.49
N ASP A 50 0.18 -6.32 -23.29
CA ASP A 50 0.41 -6.24 -24.75
C ASP A 50 1.76 -5.65 -25.11
N LYS A 51 2.17 -4.56 -24.45
CA LYS A 51 3.37 -3.81 -24.84
C LYS A 51 4.61 -4.29 -24.12
N VAL A 52 4.53 -4.52 -22.81
CA VAL A 52 5.70 -4.84 -22.00
C VAL A 52 5.96 -6.35 -21.99
N LEU A 53 4.97 -7.13 -21.57
CA LEU A 53 5.17 -8.57 -21.36
C LEU A 53 5.27 -9.34 -22.69
N ILE A 54 4.38 -9.08 -23.64
CA ILE A 54 4.36 -9.80 -24.92
C ILE A 54 5.39 -9.22 -25.88
N LYS A 55 5.36 -7.91 -26.15
CA LYS A 55 6.19 -7.30 -27.21
C LYS A 55 7.64 -7.05 -26.80
N GLU A 56 7.88 -6.53 -25.58
CA GLU A 56 9.23 -6.17 -25.15
C GLU A 56 9.95 -7.34 -24.47
N ALA A 57 9.26 -8.06 -23.57
CA ALA A 57 9.84 -9.22 -22.89
C ALA A 57 9.74 -10.52 -23.69
N GLY A 58 8.94 -10.56 -24.77
CA GLY A 58 8.81 -11.71 -25.66
C GLY A 58 8.12 -12.93 -25.02
N LEU A 59 7.28 -12.69 -24.00
CA LEU A 59 6.55 -13.77 -23.34
C LEU A 59 5.38 -14.25 -24.21
N ASN A 60 5.20 -15.56 -24.29
CA ASN A 60 3.98 -16.16 -24.83
C ASN A 60 2.91 -16.17 -23.74
N LEU A 61 2.24 -15.02 -23.54
CA LEU A 61 1.35 -14.78 -22.42
C LEU A 61 -0.08 -14.49 -22.91
N SER A 62 -1.05 -15.12 -22.27
CA SER A 62 -2.47 -14.77 -22.35
C SER A 62 -3.04 -14.58 -20.96
N ILE A 63 -4.02 -13.70 -20.84
CA ILE A 63 -4.75 -13.45 -19.59
C ILE A 63 -6.24 -13.39 -19.90
N ASP A 64 -7.05 -14.06 -19.09
CA ASP A 64 -8.49 -14.03 -19.21
C ASP A 64 -9.03 -12.65 -18.81
N ASP A 65 -10.07 -12.16 -19.50
CA ASP A 65 -10.65 -10.84 -19.22
C ASP A 65 -11.14 -10.70 -17.78
N ASP A 66 -11.80 -11.74 -17.26
CA ASP A 66 -12.27 -11.80 -15.87
C ASP A 66 -11.09 -11.76 -14.86
N ALA A 67 -9.91 -12.26 -15.25
CA ALA A 67 -8.70 -12.18 -14.41
C ALA A 67 -8.18 -10.74 -14.33
N ILE A 68 -8.23 -9.99 -15.44
CA ILE A 68 -7.90 -8.57 -15.46
C ILE A 68 -8.84 -7.77 -14.55
N GLU A 69 -10.16 -8.04 -14.63
CA GLU A 69 -11.16 -7.38 -13.77
C GLU A 69 -10.89 -7.64 -12.29
N VAL A 70 -10.55 -8.88 -11.91
CA VAL A 70 -10.20 -9.23 -10.53
C VAL A 70 -8.97 -8.46 -10.05
N LEU A 71 -7.92 -8.34 -10.88
CA LEU A 71 -6.71 -7.56 -10.53
C LEU A 71 -7.01 -6.06 -10.41
N ALA A 72 -7.86 -5.52 -11.30
CA ALA A 72 -8.25 -4.12 -11.29
C ALA A 72 -9.07 -3.78 -10.04
N SER A 73 -10.12 -4.54 -9.77
CA SER A 73 -10.97 -4.38 -8.59
C SER A 73 -10.17 -4.46 -7.28
N TYR A 74 -9.25 -5.43 -7.18
CA TYR A 74 -8.35 -5.56 -6.02
C TYR A 74 -7.49 -4.32 -5.79
N SER A 75 -7.09 -3.62 -6.84
CA SER A 75 -6.19 -2.47 -6.73
C SER A 75 -6.81 -1.28 -6.01
N GLY A 76 -8.13 -1.12 -6.10
CA GLY A 76 -8.85 0.01 -5.55
C GLY A 76 -8.41 1.35 -6.14
N GLY A 77 -8.09 1.39 -7.45
CA GLY A 77 -7.63 2.58 -8.15
C GLY A 77 -6.11 2.84 -8.07
N ASP A 78 -5.35 1.92 -7.49
CA ASP A 78 -3.88 2.00 -7.43
C ASP A 78 -3.24 1.19 -8.56
N GLY A 79 -2.84 1.88 -9.64
CA GLY A 79 -2.22 1.25 -10.81
C GLY A 79 -0.93 0.49 -10.48
N ARG A 80 -0.13 0.95 -9.52
CA ARG A 80 1.09 0.24 -9.09
C ARG A 80 0.75 -1.07 -8.39
N LYS A 81 -0.29 -1.05 -7.56
CA LYS A 81 -0.79 -2.23 -6.86
C LYS A 81 -1.32 -3.27 -7.85
N ALA A 82 -2.04 -2.83 -8.89
CA ALA A 82 -2.52 -3.69 -9.96
C ALA A 82 -1.37 -4.33 -10.76
N LEU A 83 -0.41 -3.52 -11.22
CA LEU A 83 0.76 -3.99 -11.96
C LEU A 83 1.62 -4.99 -11.17
N ASN A 84 1.84 -4.71 -9.90
CA ASN A 84 2.56 -5.64 -9.04
C ASN A 84 1.82 -6.98 -8.84
N ALA A 85 0.48 -6.97 -8.80
CA ALA A 85 -0.30 -8.21 -8.71
C ALA A 85 -0.25 -9.00 -10.02
N LEU A 86 -0.27 -8.30 -11.16
CA LEU A 86 -0.07 -8.90 -12.48
C LEU A 86 1.33 -9.53 -12.60
N ASP A 87 2.38 -8.81 -12.20
CA ASP A 87 3.77 -9.33 -12.23
C ASP A 87 3.90 -10.61 -11.40
N LEU A 88 3.30 -10.62 -10.21
CA LEU A 88 3.28 -11.81 -9.37
C LEU A 88 2.51 -12.96 -10.03
N ALA A 89 1.36 -12.69 -10.66
CA ALA A 89 0.60 -13.71 -11.38
C ALA A 89 1.43 -14.32 -12.52
N VAL A 90 2.14 -13.51 -13.30
CA VAL A 90 3.05 -13.99 -14.36
C VAL A 90 4.15 -14.90 -13.80
N LEU A 91 4.75 -14.51 -12.66
CA LEU A 91 5.86 -15.24 -12.04
C LEU A 91 5.42 -16.56 -11.37
N THR A 92 4.18 -16.65 -10.91
CA THR A 92 3.69 -17.81 -10.15
C THR A 92 2.87 -18.77 -10.98
N THR A 93 2.33 -18.36 -12.12
CA THR A 93 1.58 -19.23 -13.03
C THR A 93 2.51 -20.21 -13.72
N ALA A 94 2.16 -21.49 -13.69
CA ALA A 94 2.91 -22.53 -14.37
C ALA A 94 2.93 -22.31 -15.89
N THR A 95 4.08 -22.56 -16.49
CA THR A 95 4.24 -22.52 -17.95
C THR A 95 3.74 -23.83 -18.54
N ASP A 96 2.93 -23.76 -19.57
CA ASP A 96 2.46 -24.94 -20.32
C ASP A 96 3.59 -25.63 -21.10
N GLU A 97 3.33 -26.85 -21.60
CA GLU A 97 4.33 -27.64 -22.36
C GLU A 97 4.84 -26.93 -23.62
N ASP A 98 4.07 -26.04 -24.20
CA ASP A 98 4.42 -25.24 -25.38
C ASP A 98 5.15 -23.93 -25.05
N GLY A 99 5.43 -23.68 -23.75
CA GLY A 99 6.08 -22.46 -23.27
C GLY A 99 5.12 -21.27 -23.12
N SER A 100 3.81 -21.48 -23.22
CA SER A 100 2.82 -20.43 -22.99
C SER A 100 2.45 -20.30 -21.52
N ILE A 101 2.07 -19.10 -21.12
CA ILE A 101 1.56 -18.77 -19.78
C ILE A 101 0.12 -18.29 -19.96
N ARG A 102 -0.83 -18.96 -19.33
CA ARG A 102 -2.22 -18.53 -19.31
C ARG A 102 -2.65 -18.17 -17.89
N ILE A 103 -2.92 -16.90 -17.65
CA ILE A 103 -3.38 -16.41 -16.35
C ILE A 103 -4.91 -16.49 -16.30
N THR A 104 -5.40 -17.32 -15.41
CA THR A 104 -6.83 -17.47 -15.12
C THR A 104 -7.27 -16.64 -13.92
N VAL A 105 -8.58 -16.59 -13.66
CA VAL A 105 -9.12 -15.98 -12.44
C VAL A 105 -8.56 -16.61 -11.15
N ALA A 106 -8.25 -17.91 -11.17
CA ALA A 106 -7.67 -18.60 -10.03
C ALA A 106 -6.26 -18.08 -9.75
N ASP A 107 -5.41 -17.97 -10.78
CA ASP A 107 -4.04 -17.45 -10.67
C ASP A 107 -4.04 -15.98 -10.22
N ALA A 108 -4.95 -15.16 -10.76
CA ALA A 108 -5.12 -13.77 -10.33
C ALA A 108 -5.50 -13.68 -8.84
N LYS A 109 -6.42 -14.52 -8.36
CA LYS A 109 -6.81 -14.56 -6.94
C LYS A 109 -5.67 -15.05 -6.05
N GLU A 110 -4.90 -16.05 -6.49
CA GLU A 110 -3.75 -16.55 -5.75
C GLU A 110 -2.66 -15.48 -5.62
N SER A 111 -2.36 -14.76 -6.69
CA SER A 111 -1.38 -13.64 -6.66
C SER A 111 -1.79 -12.52 -5.69
N ILE A 112 -3.09 -12.27 -5.57
CA ILE A 112 -3.63 -11.31 -4.61
C ILE A 112 -3.50 -11.82 -3.16
N GLN A 113 -3.82 -13.09 -2.91
CA GLN A 113 -3.77 -13.68 -1.56
C GLN A 113 -2.36 -13.81 -1.03
N ASN A 114 -1.40 -14.19 -1.87
CA ASN A 114 0.00 -14.28 -1.49
C ASN A 114 0.60 -12.92 -1.12
N LYS A 115 0.05 -11.82 -1.64
CA LYS A 115 0.49 -10.46 -1.31
C LYS A 115 -0.06 -9.93 0.03
N THR A 116 -1.13 -10.50 0.56
CA THR A 116 -1.58 -10.20 1.93
C THR A 116 -0.57 -10.66 2.99
N SER A 117 0.35 -11.56 2.63
CA SER A 117 1.51 -11.98 3.43
C SER A 117 2.73 -11.05 3.31
N TYR A 118 2.82 -10.23 2.26
CA TYR A 118 3.92 -9.28 2.08
C TYR A 118 3.53 -7.93 2.67
N TYR A 119 3.66 -7.84 3.97
CA TYR A 119 3.59 -6.59 4.71
C TYR A 119 4.76 -5.69 4.29
N ASP A 120 4.44 -4.58 3.65
CA ASP A 120 5.45 -3.56 3.34
C ASP A 120 5.86 -2.84 4.63
N LYS A 121 6.95 -3.32 5.25
CA LYS A 121 7.54 -2.78 6.48
C LYS A 121 7.97 -1.31 6.38
N LYS A 122 7.86 -0.68 5.22
CA LYS A 122 8.30 0.70 4.94
C LYS A 122 7.24 1.57 4.26
N GLY A 123 6.04 1.06 4.00
CA GLY A 123 4.97 1.80 3.33
C GLY A 123 4.10 2.62 4.29
N ASP A 124 3.38 3.62 3.76
CA ASP A 124 2.50 4.53 4.51
C ASP A 124 1.46 3.77 5.37
N LYS A 125 0.95 2.63 4.90
CA LYS A 125 0.01 1.78 5.67
C LYS A 125 0.60 1.19 6.95
N HIS A 126 1.91 0.97 7.01
CA HIS A 126 2.60 0.55 8.23
C HIS A 126 2.47 1.61 9.33
N TYR A 127 2.77 2.86 8.96
CA TYR A 127 2.66 3.99 9.90
C TYR A 127 1.22 4.25 10.34
N ASP A 128 0.24 4.05 9.45
CA ASP A 128 -1.18 4.21 9.76
C ASP A 128 -1.66 3.18 10.80
N ILE A 129 -1.29 1.91 10.64
CA ILE A 129 -1.66 0.84 11.58
C ILE A 129 -1.02 1.07 12.94
N ILE A 130 0.27 1.42 12.98
CA ILE A 130 0.99 1.75 14.21
C ILE A 130 0.37 2.97 14.88
N SER A 131 0.07 4.01 14.11
CA SER A 131 -0.56 5.23 14.62
C SER A 131 -1.95 4.95 15.20
N ALA A 132 -2.75 4.11 14.52
CA ALA A 132 -4.05 3.69 15.01
C ALA A 132 -3.94 2.89 16.31
N PHE A 133 -2.98 1.96 16.40
CA PHE A 133 -2.70 1.21 17.63
C PHE A 133 -2.35 2.13 18.80
N ILE A 134 -1.40 3.06 18.60
CA ILE A 134 -0.98 4.02 19.63
C ILE A 134 -2.18 4.91 20.06
N LYS A 135 -2.96 5.41 19.12
CA LYS A 135 -4.14 6.23 19.41
C LYS A 135 -5.21 5.47 20.17
N SER A 136 -5.41 4.17 19.89
CA SER A 136 -6.34 3.33 20.61
C SER A 136 -5.90 3.13 22.07
N LEU A 137 -4.59 2.91 22.32
CA LEU A 137 -4.04 2.83 23.67
C LEU A 137 -4.26 4.13 24.44
N ARG A 138 -3.95 5.28 23.84
CA ARG A 138 -4.17 6.61 24.45
C ARG A 138 -5.64 6.93 24.69
N GLY A 139 -6.50 6.46 23.80
CA GLY A 139 -7.96 6.60 23.93
C GLY A 139 -8.59 5.63 24.95
N SER A 140 -7.80 4.74 25.56
CA SER A 140 -8.28 3.68 26.47
C SER A 140 -9.38 2.82 25.83
N ASP A 141 -9.24 2.53 24.53
CA ASP A 141 -10.13 1.63 23.79
C ASP A 141 -9.46 0.27 23.60
N PRO A 142 -9.74 -0.71 24.49
CA PRO A 142 -9.10 -2.02 24.44
C PRO A 142 -9.49 -2.84 23.20
N ASP A 143 -10.73 -2.70 22.71
CA ASP A 143 -11.21 -3.45 21.56
C ASP A 143 -10.51 -3.00 20.28
N ALA A 144 -10.40 -1.69 20.07
CA ALA A 144 -9.64 -1.14 18.96
C ALA A 144 -8.15 -1.47 19.09
N ALA A 145 -7.56 -1.39 20.28
CA ALA A 145 -6.15 -1.72 20.49
C ALA A 145 -5.87 -3.20 20.15
N LEU A 146 -6.72 -4.13 20.57
CA LEU A 146 -6.61 -5.55 20.25
C LEU A 146 -6.77 -5.82 18.74
N LEU A 147 -7.68 -5.12 18.07
CA LEU A 147 -7.86 -5.22 16.62
C LEU A 147 -6.60 -4.82 15.87
N TRP A 148 -6.03 -3.67 16.23
CA TRP A 148 -4.81 -3.18 15.58
C TRP A 148 -3.59 -4.02 15.92
N LEU A 149 -3.48 -4.51 17.17
CA LEU A 149 -2.46 -5.46 17.60
C LEU A 149 -2.53 -6.75 16.74
N ALA A 150 -3.70 -7.33 16.58
CA ALA A 150 -3.90 -8.54 15.78
C ALA A 150 -3.50 -8.29 14.30
N LYS A 151 -3.82 -7.12 13.74
CA LYS A 151 -3.38 -6.74 12.39
C LYS A 151 -1.87 -6.61 12.31
N MET A 152 -1.20 -6.00 13.28
CA MET A 152 0.27 -5.88 13.32
C MET A 152 0.93 -7.26 13.36
N ILE A 153 0.47 -8.16 14.25
CA ILE A 153 1.00 -9.52 14.36
C ILE A 153 0.79 -10.30 13.06
N LYS A 154 -0.44 -10.27 12.51
CA LYS A 154 -0.77 -10.95 11.25
C LYS A 154 0.07 -10.42 10.08
N SER A 155 0.43 -9.15 10.10
CA SER A 155 1.27 -8.52 9.10
C SER A 155 2.76 -8.75 9.29
N GLY A 156 3.19 -9.51 10.30
CA GLY A 156 4.58 -9.85 10.57
C GLY A 156 5.41 -8.72 11.20
N GLU A 157 4.75 -7.81 11.96
CA GLU A 157 5.45 -6.79 12.73
C GLU A 157 6.36 -7.42 13.78
N ASP A 158 7.50 -6.78 14.05
CA ASP A 158 8.43 -7.24 15.09
C ASP A 158 7.76 -7.18 16.48
N PRO A 159 7.59 -8.31 17.17
CA PRO A 159 7.01 -8.33 18.52
C PRO A 159 7.73 -7.41 19.50
N LYS A 160 9.05 -7.24 19.35
CA LYS A 160 9.84 -6.32 20.17
C LYS A 160 9.47 -4.86 19.92
N PHE A 161 9.11 -4.52 18.69
CA PHE A 161 8.62 -3.19 18.37
C PHE A 161 7.26 -2.93 19.03
N ILE A 162 6.35 -3.90 18.98
CA ILE A 162 5.03 -3.82 19.63
C ILE A 162 5.19 -3.68 21.13
N ALA A 163 6.01 -4.54 21.77
CA ALA A 163 6.30 -4.49 23.21
C ALA A 163 6.85 -3.11 23.63
N ARG A 164 7.78 -2.56 22.88
CA ARG A 164 8.29 -1.19 23.16
C ARG A 164 7.18 -0.13 23.15
N ARG A 165 6.18 -0.26 22.27
CA ARG A 165 5.04 0.68 22.24
C ARG A 165 4.15 0.55 23.47
N LEU A 166 3.94 -0.66 23.96
CA LEU A 166 3.21 -0.90 25.24
C LEU A 166 3.95 -0.31 26.44
N ILE A 167 5.27 -0.53 26.50
CA ILE A 167 6.11 0.05 27.58
C ILE A 167 6.09 1.58 27.55
N ILE A 168 6.18 2.20 26.36
CA ILE A 168 6.08 3.64 26.22
C ILE A 168 4.71 4.14 26.69
N SER A 169 3.62 3.50 26.27
CA SER A 169 2.28 3.89 26.70
C SER A 169 2.10 3.76 28.22
N ALA A 170 2.61 2.68 28.83
CA ALA A 170 2.56 2.50 30.27
C ALA A 170 3.37 3.56 31.03
N SER A 171 4.53 3.97 30.50
CA SER A 171 5.42 4.93 31.18
C SER A 171 5.02 6.39 30.97
N GLU A 172 4.52 6.74 29.78
CA GLU A 172 4.24 8.13 29.39
C GLU A 172 2.75 8.48 29.44
N ASP A 173 1.88 7.62 28.88
CA ASP A 173 0.44 7.90 28.80
C ASP A 173 -0.27 7.58 30.13
N VAL A 174 0.05 6.46 30.77
CA VAL A 174 -0.48 6.09 32.11
C VAL A 174 0.38 6.72 33.20
N GLY A 175 1.70 6.58 33.14
CA GLY A 175 2.64 7.20 34.03
C GLY A 175 2.34 6.96 35.51
N ASN A 176 2.37 8.03 36.29
CA ASN A 176 2.13 8.00 37.73
C ASN A 176 0.66 7.79 38.13
N ALA A 177 -0.27 7.78 37.20
CA ALA A 177 -1.67 7.49 37.49
C ALA A 177 -1.87 6.03 37.96
N ASP A 178 -1.07 5.10 37.40
CA ASP A 178 -0.95 3.72 37.91
C ASP A 178 0.51 3.25 37.81
N PRO A 179 1.27 3.29 38.92
CA PRO A 179 2.67 2.85 38.97
C PRO A 179 2.87 1.37 38.58
N ASN A 180 1.84 0.53 38.64
CA ASN A 180 1.94 -0.87 38.25
C ASN A 180 1.85 -1.08 36.74
N ALA A 181 1.34 -0.11 35.98
CA ALA A 181 1.23 -0.25 34.53
C ALA A 181 2.55 -0.59 33.86
N LEU A 182 3.64 0.05 34.29
CA LEU A 182 4.97 -0.22 33.76
C LEU A 182 5.47 -1.62 34.12
N ASN A 183 5.19 -2.08 35.34
CA ASN A 183 5.58 -3.43 35.78
C ASN A 183 4.84 -4.53 34.98
N ILE A 184 3.62 -4.26 34.57
CA ILE A 184 2.82 -5.18 33.74
C ILE A 184 3.30 -5.17 32.30
N ALA A 185 3.76 -4.03 31.78
CA ALA A 185 4.17 -3.87 30.39
C ALA A 185 5.57 -4.41 30.09
N VAL A 186 6.42 -4.63 31.09
CA VAL A 186 7.80 -5.14 30.99
C VAL A 186 7.83 -6.65 31.14
#